data_9927a649272a669e2ff415c1ff050d42
#
_entry.id   9927a649272a669e2ff415c1ff050d42
#
_cell.length_a   1.000
_cell.length_b   1.000
_cell.length_c   1.000
_cell.angle_alpha   90.00
_cell.angle_beta   90.00
_cell.angle_gamma   90.00
#
_symmetry.space_group_name_H-M   'P 1'
#
loop_
_entity.id
_entity.type
_entity.pdbx_description
1 polymer ?
#
loop_
_entity_poly.entity_id
_entity_poly.type
_entity_poly.pdbx_seq_one_letter_code
_entity_poly.pdbx_strand_id
1 'polypeptide(L)'
;MSDSSSRERALAVQAFDEWPPVLRALFDGTGLAGKEGFTACLVVADADAQGPLRTSLLSAGELYAPDSRSLAFALWPAARAARMLDAAARRGSGRAALTFVHEGAFYQVQLRVDALEVEEGGPLACFIASIDSADAQQVGYAKLTSGITFELQSQQRQAVIDRWQQQIERLRRAVASRSQADGGAASP
;
A
#
# COMPACT_ATOMS: atom_id res chain seq x y z
N MET A 1 -18.88 -24.19 -33.07
CA MET A 1 -18.74 -24.38 -31.62
C MET A 1 -17.33 -24.05 -31.13
N SER A 2 -16.75 -22.90 -31.50
CA SER A 2 -15.32 -22.58 -31.22
C SER A 2 -15.13 -21.27 -30.46
N ASP A 3 -16.18 -20.61 -29.99
CA ASP A 3 -16.08 -19.24 -29.42
C ASP A 3 -16.02 -19.23 -27.88
N SER A 4 -16.45 -20.28 -27.19
CA SER A 4 -16.37 -20.34 -25.72
C SER A 4 -14.96 -20.56 -25.17
N SER A 5 -14.12 -21.29 -25.90
CA SER A 5 -12.74 -21.61 -25.46
C SER A 5 -11.78 -20.42 -25.54
N SER A 6 -12.07 -19.42 -26.38
CA SER A 6 -11.25 -18.22 -26.51
C SER A 6 -11.50 -17.22 -25.37
N ARG A 7 -12.72 -17.14 -24.86
CA ARG A 7 -13.07 -16.26 -23.72
C ARG A 7 -12.50 -16.76 -22.39
N GLU A 8 -12.35 -18.06 -22.21
CA GLU A 8 -11.76 -18.64 -20.99
C GLU A 8 -10.25 -18.37 -20.85
N ARG A 9 -9.57 -18.02 -21.95
CA ARG A 9 -8.11 -17.73 -21.95
C ARG A 9 -7.77 -16.25 -21.88
N ALA A 10 -8.78 -15.38 -21.90
CA ALA A 10 -8.53 -13.95 -21.92
C ALA A 10 -8.10 -13.43 -20.53
N LEU A 11 -7.14 -12.51 -20.52
CA LEU A 11 -6.83 -11.69 -19.37
C LEU A 11 -8.01 -10.76 -19.10
N ALA A 12 -8.65 -10.90 -17.94
CA ALA A 12 -9.64 -9.95 -17.47
C ALA A 12 -8.92 -8.85 -16.68
N VAL A 13 -9.09 -7.60 -17.10
CA VAL A 13 -8.55 -6.43 -16.43
C VAL A 13 -9.70 -5.55 -16.01
N GLN A 14 -9.79 -5.24 -14.73
CA GLN A 14 -10.76 -4.31 -14.16
C GLN A 14 -10.03 -3.11 -13.60
N ALA A 15 -10.16 -1.96 -14.25
CA ALA A 15 -9.59 -0.70 -13.78
C ALA A 15 -10.45 -0.10 -12.65
N PHE A 16 -9.79 0.60 -11.72
CA PHE A 16 -10.44 1.35 -10.65
C PHE A 16 -9.56 2.55 -10.25
N ASP A 17 -10.17 3.58 -9.66
CA ASP A 17 -9.51 4.77 -9.11
C ASP A 17 -9.88 5.01 -7.64
N GLU A 18 -10.70 4.13 -7.08
CA GLU A 18 -11.05 4.07 -5.67
C GLU A 18 -10.94 2.64 -5.15
N TRP A 19 -10.50 2.46 -3.92
CA TRP A 19 -10.43 1.15 -3.29
C TRP A 19 -11.80 0.46 -3.30
N PRO A 20 -11.96 -0.67 -4.00
CA PRO A 20 -13.13 -1.51 -3.85
C PRO A 20 -13.36 -1.87 -2.37
N PRO A 21 -14.60 -2.09 -1.92
CA PRO A 21 -14.90 -2.36 -0.51
C PRO A 21 -14.07 -3.48 0.11
N VAL A 22 -13.78 -4.55 -0.65
CA VAL A 22 -12.96 -5.68 -0.21
C VAL A 22 -11.51 -5.27 0.06
N LEU A 23 -10.91 -4.41 -0.77
CA LEU A 23 -9.56 -3.91 -0.57
C LEU A 23 -9.52 -2.84 0.53
N ARG A 24 -10.56 -2.03 0.64
CA ARG A 24 -10.68 -1.08 1.75
C ARG A 24 -10.74 -1.81 3.09
N ALA A 25 -11.49 -2.92 3.19
CA ALA A 25 -11.49 -3.77 4.37
C ALA A 25 -10.13 -4.43 4.64
N LEU A 26 -9.35 -4.74 3.59
CA LEU A 26 -8.00 -5.26 3.73
C LEU A 26 -7.06 -4.23 4.39
N PHE A 27 -7.21 -2.94 4.07
CA PHE A 27 -6.35 -1.84 4.53
C PHE A 27 -6.99 -0.93 5.60
N ASP A 28 -8.08 -1.34 6.24
CA ASP A 28 -8.79 -0.55 7.27
C ASP A 28 -8.04 -0.47 8.62
N GLY A 29 -6.95 -1.21 8.75
CA GLY A 29 -6.15 -1.26 9.98
C GLY A 29 -6.83 -2.04 11.11
N THR A 30 -7.83 -2.86 10.82
CA THR A 30 -8.50 -3.74 11.79
C THR A 30 -8.24 -5.22 11.51
N GLY A 31 -8.49 -6.10 12.47
CA GLY A 31 -8.39 -7.55 12.26
C GLY A 31 -6.99 -8.03 11.84
N LEU A 32 -5.93 -7.35 12.24
CA LEU A 32 -4.54 -7.59 11.78
C LEU A 32 -4.07 -9.04 12.01
N ALA A 33 -4.53 -9.69 13.06
CA ALA A 33 -4.23 -11.10 13.32
C ALA A 33 -4.76 -12.04 12.22
N GLY A 34 -5.87 -11.70 11.57
CA GLY A 34 -6.41 -12.45 10.43
C GLY A 34 -5.72 -12.11 9.09
N LYS A 35 -4.89 -11.08 9.06
CA LYS A 35 -4.17 -10.58 7.87
C LYS A 35 -2.66 -10.85 7.94
N GLU A 36 -2.20 -11.65 8.89
CA GLU A 36 -0.77 -11.82 9.20
C GLU A 36 0.07 -12.40 8.05
N GLY A 37 -0.49 -13.17 7.15
CA GLY A 37 0.22 -13.68 5.97
C GLY A 37 0.20 -12.74 4.75
N PHE A 38 -0.52 -11.62 4.83
CA PHE A 38 -0.64 -10.69 3.70
C PHE A 38 0.65 -9.88 3.49
N THR A 39 1.04 -9.76 2.23
CA THR A 39 2.18 -8.94 1.81
C THR A 39 1.86 -8.20 0.52
N ALA A 40 2.17 -6.92 0.50
CA ALA A 40 2.23 -6.12 -0.71
C ALA A 40 3.67 -5.75 -1.04
N CYS A 41 3.99 -5.66 -2.32
CA CYS A 41 5.28 -5.20 -2.82
C CYS A 41 5.16 -3.73 -3.25
N LEU A 42 5.86 -2.83 -2.58
CA LEU A 42 5.98 -1.43 -2.97
C LEU A 42 7.22 -1.28 -3.85
N VAL A 43 7.02 -0.76 -5.05
CA VAL A 43 8.08 -0.45 -6.02
C VAL A 43 8.24 1.06 -6.11
N VAL A 44 9.43 1.56 -5.87
CA VAL A 44 9.76 2.99 -5.94
C VAL A 44 10.76 3.21 -7.07
N ALA A 45 10.48 4.17 -7.94
CA ALA A 45 11.40 4.64 -8.97
C ALA A 45 12.09 5.92 -8.52
N ASP A 46 13.32 6.15 -9.02
CA ASP A 46 13.95 7.45 -8.90
C ASP A 46 13.19 8.46 -9.77
N ALA A 47 13.03 9.68 -9.28
CA ALA A 47 12.32 10.75 -9.99
C ALA A 47 12.94 11.06 -11.36
N ASP A 48 14.25 10.87 -11.48
CA ASP A 48 15.00 11.15 -12.73
C ASP A 48 14.99 9.96 -13.73
N ALA A 49 14.17 8.95 -13.49
CA ALA A 49 13.92 7.77 -14.35
C ALA A 49 15.17 6.96 -14.80
N GLN A 50 16.36 7.30 -14.35
CA GLN A 50 17.62 6.61 -14.70
C GLN A 50 18.20 5.82 -13.54
N GLY A 51 17.64 5.95 -12.34
CA GLY A 51 18.08 5.22 -11.15
C GLY A 51 17.49 3.81 -11.08
N PRO A 52 18.09 2.92 -10.28
CA PRO A 52 17.56 1.57 -10.09
C PRO A 52 16.25 1.61 -9.30
N LEU A 53 15.29 0.79 -9.72
CA LEU A 53 14.07 0.54 -8.95
C LEU A 53 14.43 -0.02 -7.56
N ARG A 54 13.66 0.35 -6.56
CA ARG A 54 13.75 -0.18 -5.19
C ARG A 54 12.42 -0.79 -4.77
N THR A 55 12.49 -1.93 -4.15
CA THR A 55 11.31 -2.62 -3.65
C THR A 55 11.36 -2.74 -2.14
N SER A 56 10.18 -2.69 -1.51
CA SER A 56 9.96 -3.03 -0.10
C SER A 56 8.74 -3.92 0.01
N LEU A 57 8.80 -4.91 0.88
CA LEU A 57 7.64 -5.70 1.24
C LEU A 57 6.96 -5.04 2.43
N LEU A 58 5.65 -4.89 2.34
CA LEU A 58 4.81 -4.29 3.36
C LEU A 58 3.78 -5.32 3.85
N SER A 59 3.66 -5.45 5.15
CA SER A 59 2.62 -6.24 5.80
C SER A 59 1.34 -5.43 5.98
N ALA A 60 0.25 -6.08 6.38
CA ALA A 60 -1.01 -5.40 6.70
C ALA A 60 -0.87 -4.35 7.81
N GLY A 61 0.11 -4.51 8.72
CA GLY A 61 0.38 -3.55 9.79
C GLY A 61 1.14 -2.29 9.37
N GLU A 62 1.52 -2.19 8.10
CA GLU A 62 2.24 -1.05 7.53
C GLU A 62 1.41 -0.28 6.50
N LEU A 63 0.14 -0.69 6.28
CA LEU A 63 -0.77 -0.15 5.28
C LEU A 63 -2.09 0.27 5.92
N TYR A 64 -2.56 1.48 5.61
CA TYR A 64 -3.81 2.02 6.12
C TYR A 64 -4.52 2.88 5.06
N ALA A 65 -5.75 2.52 4.68
CA ALA A 65 -6.59 3.31 3.79
C ALA A 65 -7.55 4.18 4.62
N PRO A 66 -7.29 5.50 4.76
CA PRO A 66 -8.16 6.41 5.52
C PRO A 66 -9.49 6.65 4.82
N ASP A 67 -9.52 6.59 3.51
CA ASP A 67 -10.69 6.82 2.66
C ASP A 67 -10.65 5.91 1.41
N SER A 68 -11.55 6.14 0.44
CA SER A 68 -11.63 5.33 -0.77
C SER A 68 -10.52 5.60 -1.79
N ARG A 69 -9.77 6.68 -1.69
CA ARG A 69 -8.79 7.10 -2.70
C ARG A 69 -7.36 7.20 -2.17
N SER A 70 -7.18 7.08 -0.87
CA SER A 70 -5.90 7.30 -0.21
C SER A 70 -5.35 6.02 0.41
N LEU A 71 -4.01 5.94 0.52
CA LEU A 71 -3.29 4.92 1.23
C LEU A 71 -2.16 5.56 2.05
N ALA A 72 -2.22 5.46 3.36
CA ALA A 72 -1.09 5.78 4.22
C ALA A 72 -0.26 4.52 4.44
N PHE A 73 1.08 4.67 4.47
CA PHE A 73 1.97 3.55 4.72
C PHE A 73 3.25 3.98 5.44
N ALA A 74 3.92 3.01 6.05
CA ALA A 74 5.12 3.23 6.83
C ALA A 74 6.29 2.36 6.33
N LEU A 75 7.48 2.94 6.28
CA LEU A 75 8.72 2.28 5.88
C LEU A 75 9.81 2.49 6.93
N TRP A 76 10.73 1.54 7.05
CA TRP A 76 11.93 1.72 7.83
C TRP A 76 12.77 2.86 7.24
N PRO A 77 13.16 3.89 8.02
CA PRO A 77 13.87 5.05 7.47
C PRO A 77 15.23 4.70 6.85
N ALA A 78 15.87 3.64 7.35
CA ALA A 78 17.13 3.14 6.81
C ALA A 78 16.98 2.42 5.46
N ALA A 79 15.76 2.02 5.06
CA ALA A 79 15.52 1.38 3.78
C ALA A 79 15.81 2.35 2.62
N ARG A 80 16.45 1.82 1.55
CA ARG A 80 16.77 2.64 0.38
C ARG A 80 15.50 3.19 -0.30
N ALA A 81 14.44 2.39 -0.34
CA ALA A 81 13.14 2.81 -0.87
C ALA A 81 12.57 3.99 -0.08
N ALA A 82 12.64 3.95 1.27
CA ALA A 82 12.16 5.04 2.12
C ALA A 82 12.90 6.36 1.87
N ARG A 83 14.24 6.32 1.83
CA ARG A 83 15.04 7.53 1.57
C ARG A 83 14.80 8.13 0.20
N MET A 84 14.68 7.26 -0.82
CA MET A 84 14.38 7.69 -2.20
C MET A 84 13.01 8.33 -2.26
N LEU A 85 12.02 7.70 -1.67
CA LEU A 85 10.64 8.17 -1.69
C LEU A 85 10.46 9.46 -0.89
N ASP A 86 11.09 9.58 0.28
CA ASP A 86 11.06 10.80 1.09
C ASP A 86 11.66 11.99 0.32
N ALA A 87 12.81 11.80 -0.31
CA ALA A 87 13.42 12.83 -1.13
C ALA A 87 12.55 13.24 -2.33
N ALA A 88 11.88 12.30 -2.98
CA ALA A 88 10.97 12.57 -4.09
C ALA A 88 9.67 13.25 -3.62
N ALA A 89 9.07 12.77 -2.53
CA ALA A 89 7.85 13.30 -1.95
C ALA A 89 8.01 14.77 -1.50
N ARG A 90 9.13 15.12 -0.86
CA ARG A 90 9.43 16.51 -0.46
C ARG A 90 9.59 17.44 -1.65
N ARG A 91 9.89 16.94 -2.85
CA ARG A 91 9.93 17.72 -4.10
C ARG A 91 8.57 17.73 -4.84
N GLY A 92 7.52 17.09 -4.28
CA GLY A 92 6.22 16.96 -4.94
C GLY A 92 6.23 15.99 -6.13
N SER A 93 7.25 15.12 -6.24
CA SER A 93 7.41 14.16 -7.32
C SER A 93 7.38 12.70 -6.85
N GLY A 94 6.91 12.45 -5.63
CA GLY A 94 6.82 11.10 -5.07
C GLY A 94 5.90 10.20 -5.88
N ARG A 95 6.40 9.07 -6.36
CA ARG A 95 5.64 8.05 -7.08
C ARG A 95 6.06 6.66 -6.65
N ALA A 96 5.08 5.77 -6.58
CA ALA A 96 5.30 4.36 -6.29
C ALA A 96 4.26 3.51 -6.99
N ALA A 97 4.56 2.22 -7.16
CA ALA A 97 3.57 1.22 -7.52
C ALA A 97 3.43 0.23 -6.36
N LEU A 98 2.19 -0.08 -5.98
CA LEU A 98 1.88 -1.11 -5.01
C LEU A 98 1.31 -2.31 -5.75
N THR A 99 1.88 -3.51 -5.55
CA THR A 99 1.40 -4.74 -6.17
C THR A 99 1.16 -5.82 -5.13
N PHE A 100 0.08 -6.56 -5.27
CA PHE A 100 -0.25 -7.66 -4.37
C PHE A 100 -1.25 -8.63 -5.01
N VAL A 101 -1.42 -9.79 -4.40
CA VAL A 101 -2.46 -10.76 -4.77
C VAL A 101 -3.49 -10.80 -3.65
N HIS A 102 -4.76 -10.71 -4.00
CA HIS A 102 -5.87 -10.85 -3.06
C HIS A 102 -7.06 -11.49 -3.78
N GLU A 103 -7.72 -12.47 -3.15
CA GLU A 103 -8.90 -13.18 -3.69
C GLU A 103 -8.72 -13.69 -5.14
N GLY A 104 -7.53 -14.15 -5.48
CA GLY A 104 -7.26 -14.76 -6.78
C GLY A 104 -6.98 -13.76 -7.92
N ALA A 105 -6.95 -12.46 -7.64
CA ALA A 105 -6.58 -11.41 -8.56
C ALA A 105 -5.21 -10.80 -8.23
N PHE A 106 -4.46 -10.38 -9.25
CA PHE A 106 -3.28 -9.57 -9.11
C PHE A 106 -3.66 -8.09 -9.22
N TYR A 107 -3.31 -7.33 -8.22
CA TYR A 107 -3.55 -5.89 -8.15
C TYR A 107 -2.29 -5.11 -8.42
N GLN A 108 -2.44 -4.05 -9.22
CA GLN A 108 -1.39 -3.08 -9.50
C GLN A 108 -1.96 -1.67 -9.33
N VAL A 109 -1.38 -0.90 -8.42
CA VAL A 109 -1.87 0.43 -8.06
C VAL A 109 -0.74 1.44 -8.21
N GLN A 110 -0.91 2.42 -9.08
CA GLN A 110 -0.01 3.55 -9.24
C GLN A 110 -0.37 4.62 -8.23
N LEU A 111 0.62 5.12 -7.51
CA LEU A 111 0.46 6.02 -6.39
C LEU A 111 1.25 7.31 -6.60
N ARG A 112 0.60 8.45 -6.33
CA ARG A 112 1.30 9.72 -6.02
C ARG A 112 1.48 9.81 -4.53
N VAL A 113 2.69 10.09 -4.10
CA VAL A 113 3.10 9.94 -2.71
C VAL A 113 3.62 11.24 -2.16
N ASP A 114 3.10 11.63 -1.00
CA ASP A 114 3.59 12.72 -0.17
C ASP A 114 4.17 12.18 1.14
N ALA A 115 5.14 12.90 1.70
CA ALA A 115 5.61 12.60 3.05
C ALA A 115 4.53 12.99 4.07
N LEU A 116 4.33 12.14 5.08
CA LEU A 116 3.54 12.47 6.27
C LEU A 116 4.49 12.89 7.39
N GLU A 117 4.27 14.08 7.92
CA GLU A 117 4.93 14.49 9.14
C GLU A 117 4.38 13.69 10.32
N VAL A 118 5.28 13.10 11.06
CA VAL A 118 4.98 12.40 12.32
C VAL A 118 5.75 13.08 13.43
N GLU A 119 5.25 12.95 14.66
CA GLU A 119 5.96 13.46 15.83
C GLU A 119 7.42 13.04 15.82
N GLU A 120 8.33 13.96 16.18
CA GLU A 120 9.78 13.73 16.19
C GLU A 120 10.15 12.47 16.97
N GLY A 121 11.06 11.67 16.41
CA GLY A 121 11.56 10.45 17.04
C GLY A 121 10.79 9.17 16.76
N GLY A 122 9.85 9.19 15.82
CA GLY A 122 9.18 7.96 15.36
C GLY A 122 10.14 6.99 14.67
N PRO A 123 10.00 5.64 14.88
CA PRO A 123 10.91 4.66 14.30
C PRO A 123 10.71 4.43 12.80
N LEU A 124 9.67 5.01 12.19
CA LEU A 124 9.28 4.78 10.80
C LEU A 124 9.08 6.11 10.05
N ALA A 125 9.45 6.11 8.76
CA ALA A 125 9.06 7.14 7.81
C ALA A 125 7.64 6.84 7.33
N CYS A 126 6.73 7.82 7.44
CA CYS A 126 5.33 7.70 7.07
C CYS A 126 5.03 8.50 5.81
N PHE A 127 4.16 7.95 5.00
CA PHE A 127 3.74 8.52 3.72
C PHE A 127 2.23 8.43 3.58
N ILE A 128 1.66 9.34 2.80
CA ILE A 128 0.31 9.22 2.28
C ILE A 128 0.35 9.28 0.77
N ALA A 129 -0.49 8.47 0.15
CA ALA A 129 -0.57 8.41 -1.30
C ALA A 129 -2.02 8.53 -1.76
N SER A 130 -2.22 9.12 -2.94
CA SER A 130 -3.46 9.04 -3.69
C SER A 130 -3.32 8.04 -4.84
N ILE A 131 -4.40 7.32 -5.15
CA ILE A 131 -4.47 6.45 -6.32
C ILE A 131 -4.44 7.33 -7.58
N ASP A 132 -3.47 7.07 -8.46
CA ASP A 132 -3.38 7.72 -9.77
C ASP A 132 -4.11 6.86 -10.82
N SER A 133 -3.84 5.56 -10.81
CA SER A 133 -4.56 4.54 -11.58
C SER A 133 -4.37 3.17 -10.93
N ALA A 134 -5.32 2.28 -11.11
CA ALA A 134 -5.21 0.93 -10.59
C ALA A 134 -5.96 -0.07 -11.46
N ASP A 135 -5.50 -1.31 -11.43
CA ASP A 135 -6.17 -2.43 -12.06
C ASP A 135 -6.07 -3.72 -11.26
N ALA A 136 -7.08 -4.57 -11.44
CA ALA A 136 -7.12 -5.95 -10.98
C ALA A 136 -7.08 -6.86 -12.21
N GLN A 137 -6.19 -7.84 -12.21
CA GLN A 137 -5.94 -8.73 -13.33
C GLN A 137 -6.23 -10.18 -12.93
N GLN A 138 -7.00 -10.86 -13.76
CA GLN A 138 -7.28 -12.29 -13.62
C GLN A 138 -7.14 -12.98 -14.98
N VAL A 139 -6.65 -14.20 -14.97
CA VAL A 139 -6.58 -15.04 -16.18
C VAL A 139 -7.52 -16.22 -16.06
N GLY A 140 -8.29 -16.50 -17.11
CA GLY A 140 -9.29 -17.57 -17.07
C GLY A 140 -8.72 -19.00 -16.98
N TYR A 141 -7.46 -19.21 -17.36
CA TYR A 141 -6.82 -20.51 -17.39
C TYR A 141 -6.04 -20.87 -16.11
N ALA A 142 -5.85 -19.91 -15.20
CA ALA A 142 -5.14 -20.13 -13.94
C ALA A 142 -5.74 -19.29 -12.82
N LYS A 143 -5.64 -19.78 -11.59
CA LYS A 143 -6.04 -19.05 -10.39
C LYS A 143 -4.81 -18.75 -9.55
N LEU A 144 -4.60 -17.47 -9.23
CA LEU A 144 -3.62 -17.07 -8.25
C LEU A 144 -4.08 -17.55 -6.86
N THR A 145 -3.27 -18.33 -6.20
CA THR A 145 -3.61 -18.90 -4.88
C THR A 145 -3.05 -18.05 -3.74
N SER A 146 -1.92 -17.40 -3.96
CA SER A 146 -1.30 -16.46 -3.01
C SER A 146 -0.37 -15.51 -3.75
N GLY A 147 -0.04 -14.39 -3.09
CA GLY A 147 1.12 -13.57 -3.42
C GLY A 147 2.36 -14.04 -2.66
N ILE A 148 3.25 -13.08 -2.37
CA ILE A 148 4.34 -13.30 -1.41
C ILE A 148 3.71 -13.42 -0.03
N THR A 149 4.02 -14.49 0.69
CA THR A 149 3.53 -14.74 2.04
C THR A 149 4.69 -14.97 3.00
N PHE A 150 4.46 -14.77 4.28
CA PHE A 150 5.39 -15.10 5.34
C PHE A 150 4.63 -15.70 6.52
N GLU A 151 5.35 -16.39 7.38
CA GLU A 151 4.82 -16.92 8.64
C GLU A 151 5.51 -16.24 9.82
N LEU A 152 4.72 -15.79 10.78
CA LEU A 152 5.26 -15.27 12.03
C LEU A 152 5.68 -16.44 12.93
N GLN A 153 6.87 -16.33 13.52
CA GLN A 153 7.27 -17.28 14.54
C GLN A 153 6.31 -17.21 15.72
N SER A 154 5.79 -18.34 16.16
CA SER A 154 4.76 -18.44 17.20
C SER A 154 5.09 -17.67 18.48
N GLN A 155 6.36 -17.69 18.87
CA GLN A 155 6.86 -16.99 20.07
C GLN A 155 6.84 -15.45 19.94
N GLN A 156 6.91 -14.93 18.72
CA GLN A 156 6.95 -13.48 18.45
C GLN A 156 5.63 -12.94 17.90
N ARG A 157 4.69 -13.82 17.55
CA ARG A 157 3.44 -13.48 16.87
C ARG A 157 2.69 -12.34 17.57
N GLN A 158 2.43 -12.45 18.86
CA GLN A 158 1.70 -11.44 19.61
C GLN A 158 2.43 -10.09 19.61
N ALA A 159 3.74 -10.09 19.87
CA ALA A 159 4.55 -8.85 19.86
C ALA A 159 4.57 -8.17 18.48
N VAL A 160 4.53 -8.95 17.39
CA VAL A 160 4.42 -8.40 16.02
C VAL A 160 3.05 -7.77 15.80
N ILE A 161 1.96 -8.44 16.18
CA ILE A 161 0.60 -7.90 16.05
C ILE A 161 0.43 -6.62 16.88
N ASP A 162 0.91 -6.58 18.10
CA ASP A 162 0.87 -5.39 18.97
C ASP A 162 1.63 -4.22 18.32
N ARG A 163 2.81 -4.49 17.74
CA ARG A 163 3.58 -3.49 17.01
C ARG A 163 2.81 -2.98 15.78
N TRP A 164 2.16 -3.86 15.02
CA TRP A 164 1.34 -3.46 13.87
C TRP A 164 0.17 -2.57 14.28
N GLN A 165 -0.50 -2.88 15.39
CA GLN A 165 -1.56 -2.02 15.93
C GLN A 165 -1.03 -0.61 16.26
N GLN A 166 0.14 -0.52 16.89
CA GLN A 166 0.78 0.76 17.18
C GLN A 166 1.18 1.52 15.91
N GLN A 167 1.63 0.82 14.86
CA GLN A 167 1.97 1.43 13.57
C GLN A 167 0.73 1.99 12.88
N ILE A 168 -0.36 1.23 12.82
CA ILE A 168 -1.64 1.69 12.25
C ILE A 168 -2.17 2.90 13.02
N GLU A 169 -2.13 2.88 14.35
CA GLU A 169 -2.59 4.00 15.16
C GLU A 169 -1.73 5.26 14.92
N ARG A 170 -0.44 5.11 14.71
CA ARG A 170 0.43 6.22 14.30
C ARG A 170 0.06 6.77 12.93
N LEU A 171 -0.17 5.91 11.94
CA LEU A 171 -0.62 6.34 10.62
C LEU A 171 -1.95 7.09 10.69
N ARG A 172 -2.92 6.60 11.47
CA ARG A 172 -4.21 7.28 11.70
C ARG A 172 -4.03 8.69 12.25
N ARG A 173 -3.19 8.85 13.28
CA ARG A 173 -2.92 10.16 13.90
C ARG A 173 -2.23 11.11 12.90
N ALA A 174 -1.23 10.65 12.19
CA ALA A 174 -0.52 11.46 11.19
C ALA A 174 -1.45 11.95 10.06
N VAL A 175 -2.34 11.08 9.57
CA VAL A 175 -3.36 11.45 8.57
C VAL A 175 -4.34 12.48 9.14
N ALA A 176 -4.84 12.28 10.37
CA ALA A 176 -5.76 13.21 11.00
C ALA A 176 -5.14 14.60 11.21
N SER A 177 -3.87 14.67 11.64
CA SER A 177 -3.14 15.95 11.81
C SER A 177 -2.97 16.70 10.48
N ARG A 178 -2.65 15.97 9.38
CA ARG A 178 -2.56 16.57 8.05
C ARG A 178 -3.91 17.16 7.60
N SER A 179 -5.00 16.40 7.76
CA SER A 179 -6.35 16.87 7.38
C SER A 179 -6.76 18.14 8.12
N GLN A 180 -6.36 18.30 9.38
CA GLN A 180 -6.61 19.52 10.17
C GLN A 180 -5.78 20.70 9.66
N ALA A 181 -4.51 20.49 9.27
CA ALA A 181 -3.65 21.52 8.73
C ALA A 181 -4.16 22.03 7.37
N ASP A 182 -4.59 21.13 6.49
CA ASP A 182 -5.14 21.47 5.18
C ASP A 182 -6.52 22.19 5.29
N GLY A 183 -7.35 21.79 6.24
CA GLY A 183 -8.65 22.44 6.51
C GLY A 183 -8.54 23.82 7.16
N GLY A 184 -7.50 24.08 7.95
CA GLY A 184 -7.23 25.36 8.58
C GLY A 184 -6.71 26.43 7.63
N ALA A 185 -6.13 26.07 6.51
CA ALA A 185 -5.61 26.99 5.51
C ALA A 185 -6.68 27.52 4.52
N ALA A 186 -7.90 26.99 4.58
CA ALA A 186 -8.98 27.30 3.63
C ALA A 186 -10.03 28.31 4.17
N SER A 187 -9.81 28.99 5.30
CA SER A 187 -10.67 30.09 5.78
C SER A 187 -10.08 31.44 5.40
N PRO A 188 -10.73 32.22 4.52
CA PRO A 188 -10.35 33.58 4.20
C PRO A 188 -10.65 34.56 5.33
#